data_188da4dd62ea8e0afe1df6b501c4bd3f
#
_entry.id   188da4dd62ea8e0afe1df6b501c4bd3f
#
_cell.length_a   1.000
_cell.length_b   1.000
_cell.length_c   1.000
_cell.angle_alpha   90.00
_cell.angle_beta   90.00
_cell.angle_gamma   90.00
#
_symmetry.space_group_name_H-M   'P 1'
#
loop_
_entity.id
_entity.type
_entity.pdbx_description
1 polymer ?
#
loop_
_entity_poly.entity_id
_entity_poly.type
_entity_poly.pdbx_seq_one_letter_code
_entity_poly.pdbx_strand_id
1 'polypeptide(L)'
;LSESDTNIFEIGPGMGALTDEIVKKKFKNLYLIEKDFFLFQKLKNRFKNNNNVFVFNNDALDYNYEVINKNEKSLIVGNLPFNISSQLLINWIVNYNWPPFYSKMVLMFQKEVANRIIARQNQKSYSRISVISQARCEIKVLLNAPSSIFFPKPKVDGTILEFSPITKYLDIDISNLQHLLRKS
;
A
#
# COMPACT_ATOMS: atom_id res chain seq x y z
N LEU A 1 3.31 2.44 -19.85
CA LEU A 1 3.59 1.04 -19.50
C LEU A 1 2.35 0.24 -19.85
N SER A 2 2.51 -0.87 -20.59
CA SER A 2 1.40 -1.77 -20.80
C SER A 2 1.03 -2.40 -19.46
N GLU A 3 -0.25 -2.53 -19.16
CA GLU A 3 -0.76 -3.20 -17.93
C GLU A 3 -0.21 -4.63 -17.81
N SER A 4 0.14 -5.25 -18.96
CA SER A 4 0.69 -6.61 -19.06
C SER A 4 2.07 -6.81 -18.43
N ASP A 5 2.84 -5.73 -18.20
CA ASP A 5 4.23 -5.81 -17.74
C ASP A 5 4.41 -5.37 -16.28
N THR A 6 3.30 -5.16 -15.56
CA THR A 6 3.31 -4.67 -14.19
C THR A 6 3.19 -5.82 -13.20
N ASN A 7 4.12 -5.88 -12.25
CA ASN A 7 3.97 -6.71 -11.06
C ASN A 7 3.04 -6.03 -10.07
N ILE A 8 2.19 -6.80 -9.40
CA ILE A 8 1.24 -6.30 -8.41
C ILE A 8 1.51 -6.99 -7.08
N PHE A 9 1.64 -6.19 -6.02
CA PHE A 9 1.66 -6.69 -4.64
C PHE A 9 0.33 -6.34 -3.97
N GLU A 10 -0.45 -7.34 -3.63
CA GLU A 10 -1.66 -7.18 -2.83
C GLU A 10 -1.36 -7.49 -1.37
N ILE A 11 -1.61 -6.51 -0.51
CA ILE A 11 -1.32 -6.59 0.91
C ILE A 11 -2.59 -6.87 1.69
N GLY A 12 -2.58 -7.99 2.44
CA GLY A 12 -3.73 -8.44 3.21
C GLY A 12 -4.92 -8.78 2.33
N PRO A 13 -4.78 -9.69 1.35
CA PRO A 13 -5.86 -10.06 0.43
C PRO A 13 -7.10 -10.62 1.14
N GLY A 14 -6.94 -11.13 2.37
CA GLY A 14 -8.04 -11.68 3.14
C GLY A 14 -8.70 -12.86 2.44
N MET A 15 -10.00 -12.76 2.18
CA MET A 15 -10.74 -13.77 1.41
C MET A 15 -10.54 -13.67 -0.11
N GLY A 16 -9.74 -12.70 -0.59
CA GLY A 16 -9.39 -12.56 -2.00
C GLY A 16 -10.41 -11.80 -2.86
N ALA A 17 -11.23 -10.95 -2.25
CA ALA A 17 -12.24 -10.19 -3.01
C ALA A 17 -11.60 -9.23 -4.03
N LEU A 18 -10.54 -8.51 -3.66
CA LEU A 18 -9.79 -7.67 -4.58
C LEU A 18 -8.95 -8.53 -5.53
N THR A 19 -8.35 -9.60 -5.04
CA THR A 19 -7.60 -10.58 -5.86
C THR A 19 -8.43 -11.07 -7.04
N ASP A 20 -9.72 -11.41 -6.82
CA ASP A 20 -10.62 -11.88 -7.87
C ASP A 20 -10.84 -10.87 -9.00
N GLU A 21 -10.82 -9.60 -8.67
CA GLU A 21 -10.93 -8.56 -9.68
C GLU A 21 -9.60 -8.30 -10.40
N ILE A 22 -8.47 -8.42 -9.67
CA ILE A 22 -7.14 -8.27 -10.26
C ILE A 22 -6.86 -9.38 -11.27
N VAL A 23 -7.17 -10.65 -10.96
CA VAL A 23 -6.89 -11.79 -11.87
C VAL A 23 -7.68 -11.75 -13.18
N LYS A 24 -8.73 -10.94 -13.26
CA LYS A 24 -9.46 -10.68 -14.52
C LYS A 24 -8.74 -9.68 -15.44
N LYS A 25 -7.72 -9.00 -14.95
CA LYS A 25 -6.95 -8.00 -15.68
C LYS A 25 -5.63 -8.56 -16.20
N LYS A 26 -4.95 -7.80 -17.06
CA LYS A 26 -3.60 -8.14 -17.51
C LYS A 26 -2.59 -7.66 -16.49
N PHE A 27 -1.70 -8.52 -16.04
CA PHE A 27 -0.58 -8.24 -15.15
C PHE A 27 0.56 -9.22 -15.42
N LYS A 28 1.78 -8.90 -15.02
CA LYS A 28 2.93 -9.79 -15.14
C LYS A 28 2.86 -10.87 -14.06
N ASN A 29 3.00 -10.46 -12.81
CA ASN A 29 2.89 -11.34 -11.65
C ASN A 29 2.06 -10.66 -10.55
N LEU A 30 1.32 -11.46 -9.80
CA LEU A 30 0.56 -11.04 -8.64
C LEU A 30 1.12 -11.72 -7.39
N TYR A 31 1.58 -10.93 -6.45
CA TYR A 31 2.15 -11.37 -5.19
C TYR A 31 1.16 -11.03 -4.06
N LEU A 32 0.62 -12.06 -3.42
CA LEU A 32 -0.33 -11.95 -2.31
C LEU A 32 0.42 -12.15 -0.99
N ILE A 33 0.46 -11.13 -0.14
CA ILE A 33 1.11 -11.19 1.17
C ILE A 33 0.04 -11.24 2.25
N GLU A 34 -0.15 -12.43 2.86
CA GLU A 34 -1.18 -12.68 3.86
C GLU A 34 -0.56 -13.24 5.15
N LYS A 35 -0.83 -12.58 6.27
CA LYS A 35 -0.32 -12.97 7.58
C LYS A 35 -1.08 -14.12 8.20
N ASP A 36 -2.40 -14.15 8.01
CA ASP A 36 -3.25 -15.21 8.55
C ASP A 36 -3.01 -16.53 7.81
N PHE A 37 -2.60 -17.55 8.53
CA PHE A 37 -2.25 -18.85 7.96
C PHE A 37 -3.44 -19.54 7.27
N PHE A 38 -4.65 -19.42 7.82
CA PHE A 38 -5.85 -20.07 7.24
C PHE A 38 -6.25 -19.38 5.94
N LEU A 39 -6.21 -18.04 5.91
CA LEU A 39 -6.49 -17.27 4.69
C LEU A 39 -5.42 -17.53 3.62
N PHE A 40 -4.14 -17.56 4.01
CA PHE A 40 -3.04 -17.95 3.12
C PHE A 40 -3.30 -19.31 2.48
N GLN A 41 -3.65 -20.35 3.26
CA GLN A 41 -3.93 -21.70 2.74
C GLN A 41 -5.11 -21.71 1.75
N LYS A 42 -6.17 -20.97 2.05
CA LYS A 42 -7.33 -20.83 1.14
C LYS A 42 -6.94 -20.17 -0.18
N LEU A 43 -6.19 -19.06 -0.12
CA LEU A 43 -5.71 -18.36 -1.31
C LEU A 43 -4.77 -19.23 -2.13
N LYS A 44 -3.81 -19.90 -1.48
CA LYS A 44 -2.87 -20.82 -2.14
C LYS A 44 -3.60 -21.93 -2.88
N ASN A 45 -4.61 -22.56 -2.27
CA ASN A 45 -5.41 -23.57 -2.92
C ASN A 45 -6.26 -23.01 -4.06
N ARG A 46 -6.84 -21.83 -3.87
CA ARG A 46 -7.72 -21.18 -4.86
C ARG A 46 -6.97 -20.82 -6.13
N PHE A 47 -5.76 -20.29 -6.01
CA PHE A 47 -4.97 -19.79 -7.14
C PHE A 47 -3.86 -20.75 -7.60
N LYS A 48 -3.86 -22.00 -7.13
CA LYS A 48 -2.81 -22.99 -7.44
C LYS A 48 -2.57 -23.26 -8.93
N ASN A 49 -3.59 -23.02 -9.76
CA ASN A 49 -3.51 -23.22 -11.22
C ASN A 49 -3.16 -21.92 -11.99
N ASN A 50 -2.95 -20.81 -11.29
CA ASN A 50 -2.57 -19.53 -11.89
C ASN A 50 -1.04 -19.39 -11.80
N ASN A 51 -0.33 -19.62 -12.90
CA ASN A 51 1.13 -19.65 -12.96
C ASN A 51 1.82 -18.32 -12.60
N ASN A 52 1.08 -17.20 -12.63
CA ASN A 52 1.57 -15.86 -12.32
C ASN A 52 0.98 -15.26 -11.02
N VAL A 53 0.39 -16.12 -10.16
CA VAL A 53 -0.09 -15.73 -8.82
C VAL A 53 0.71 -16.45 -7.76
N PHE A 54 1.39 -15.69 -6.92
CA PHE A 54 2.25 -16.19 -5.84
C PHE A 54 1.69 -15.78 -4.49
N VAL A 55 1.50 -16.73 -3.59
CA VAL A 55 0.93 -16.48 -2.26
C VAL A 55 1.98 -16.72 -1.19
N PHE A 56 2.19 -15.75 -0.30
CA PHE A 56 3.18 -15.78 0.77
C PHE A 56 2.49 -15.64 2.12
N ASN A 57 2.85 -16.52 3.07
CA ASN A 57 2.43 -16.38 4.47
C ASN A 57 3.46 -15.55 5.22
N ASN A 58 3.31 -14.25 5.21
CA ASN A 58 4.25 -13.31 5.82
C ASN A 58 3.54 -12.11 6.43
N ASP A 59 4.17 -11.50 7.43
CA ASP A 59 3.80 -10.15 7.86
C ASP A 59 4.26 -9.13 6.80
N ALA A 60 3.37 -8.28 6.35
CA ALA A 60 3.67 -7.26 5.36
C ALA A 60 4.69 -6.22 5.86
N LEU A 61 4.83 -6.06 7.19
CA LEU A 61 5.82 -5.17 7.80
C LEU A 61 7.24 -5.71 7.68
N ASP A 62 7.39 -7.04 7.66
CA ASP A 62 8.70 -7.73 7.67
C ASP A 62 9.08 -8.30 6.29
N TYR A 63 8.15 -8.23 5.31
CA TYR A 63 8.37 -8.78 3.99
C TYR A 63 9.36 -7.94 3.19
N ASN A 64 10.37 -8.59 2.60
CA ASN A 64 11.34 -7.92 1.73
C ASN A 64 10.82 -7.88 0.28
N TYR A 65 10.25 -6.78 -0.12
CA TYR A 65 9.69 -6.59 -1.46
C TYR A 65 10.75 -6.50 -2.57
N GLU A 66 11.99 -6.08 -2.26
CA GLU A 66 13.06 -5.92 -3.25
C GLU A 66 13.63 -7.24 -3.75
N VAL A 67 13.51 -8.33 -2.98
CA VAL A 67 14.01 -9.66 -3.38
C VAL A 67 13.32 -10.16 -4.64
N ILE A 68 12.03 -9.85 -4.80
CA ILE A 68 11.23 -10.31 -5.93
C ILE A 68 11.37 -9.38 -7.13
N ASN A 69 11.75 -8.11 -6.92
CA ASN A 69 11.54 -7.07 -7.93
C ASN A 69 12.67 -6.04 -8.05
N LYS A 70 13.91 -6.50 -8.12
CA LYS A 70 15.08 -5.59 -8.14
C LYS A 70 15.12 -4.55 -9.27
N ASN A 71 14.42 -4.75 -10.39
CA ASN A 71 14.52 -3.90 -11.59
C ASN A 71 13.19 -3.69 -12.31
N GLU A 72 12.06 -4.05 -11.72
CA GLU A 72 10.75 -4.00 -12.38
C GLU A 72 9.79 -3.07 -11.65
N LYS A 73 9.01 -2.31 -12.41
CA LYS A 73 8.00 -1.44 -11.81
C LYS A 73 6.87 -2.27 -11.22
N SER A 74 6.48 -1.92 -10.00
CA SER A 74 5.44 -2.60 -9.28
C SER A 74 4.35 -1.65 -8.83
N LEU A 75 3.15 -2.19 -8.71
CA LEU A 75 2.01 -1.57 -8.07
C LEU A 75 1.78 -2.24 -6.71
N ILE A 76 1.67 -1.47 -5.65
CA ILE A 76 1.21 -1.96 -4.35
C ILE A 76 -0.26 -1.63 -4.21
N VAL A 77 -1.09 -2.62 -3.91
CA VAL A 77 -2.51 -2.44 -3.64
C VAL A 77 -2.89 -3.07 -2.31
N GLY A 78 -3.88 -2.55 -1.64
CA GLY A 78 -4.37 -3.18 -0.42
C GLY A 78 -5.53 -2.44 0.24
N ASN A 79 -6.45 -3.26 0.76
CA ASN A 79 -7.39 -2.83 1.79
C ASN A 79 -6.73 -3.14 3.15
N LEU A 80 -5.84 -2.23 3.58
CA LEU A 80 -4.96 -2.51 4.70
C LEU A 80 -5.69 -2.65 6.03
N PRO A 81 -5.23 -3.55 6.93
CA PRO A 81 -5.71 -3.55 8.31
C PRO A 81 -5.46 -2.18 8.95
N PHE A 82 -6.50 -1.57 9.51
CA PHE A 82 -6.46 -0.18 9.96
C PHE A 82 -5.39 0.11 11.02
N ASN A 83 -5.11 -0.87 11.87
CA ASN A 83 -4.13 -0.74 12.96
C ASN A 83 -2.67 -0.63 12.47
N ILE A 84 -2.33 -1.11 11.27
CA ILE A 84 -0.97 -1.10 10.73
C ILE A 84 -0.82 -0.27 9.44
N SER A 85 -1.92 0.24 8.89
CA SER A 85 -1.92 0.94 7.59
C SER A 85 -0.95 2.12 7.52
N SER A 86 -0.93 2.95 8.57
CA SER A 86 -0.01 4.08 8.66
C SER A 86 1.45 3.64 8.78
N GLN A 87 1.71 2.56 9.52
CA GLN A 87 3.05 2.02 9.69
C GLN A 87 3.57 1.43 8.39
N LEU A 88 2.76 0.67 7.65
CA LEU A 88 3.10 0.14 6.34
C LEU A 88 3.44 1.26 5.35
N LEU A 89 2.60 2.30 5.27
CA LEU A 89 2.86 3.44 4.40
C LEU A 89 4.21 4.11 4.71
N ILE A 90 4.46 4.40 5.99
CA ILE A 90 5.72 5.01 6.42
C ILE A 90 6.91 4.08 6.10
N ASN A 91 6.76 2.78 6.33
CA ASN A 91 7.79 1.78 6.04
C ASN A 91 8.21 1.81 4.56
N TRP A 92 7.23 1.78 3.64
CA TRP A 92 7.52 1.83 2.21
C TRP A 92 8.13 3.16 1.74
N ILE A 93 7.82 4.27 2.39
CA ILE A 93 8.36 5.58 2.03
C ILE A 93 9.78 5.80 2.59
N VAL A 94 10.06 5.29 3.80
CA VAL A 94 11.30 5.62 4.53
C VAL A 94 12.38 4.57 4.37
N ASN A 95 12.02 3.27 4.39
CA ASN A 95 13.00 2.19 4.52
C ASN A 95 13.53 1.65 3.19
N TYR A 96 13.03 2.14 2.06
CA TYR A 96 13.50 1.73 0.74
C TYR A 96 14.30 2.84 0.05
N ASN A 97 15.24 2.44 -0.80
CA ASN A 97 16.00 3.35 -1.64
C ASN A 97 15.05 4.18 -2.52
N TRP A 98 15.43 5.41 -2.81
CA TRP A 98 14.62 6.29 -3.63
C TRP A 98 15.30 6.58 -4.98
N PRO A 99 14.63 6.41 -6.13
CA PRO A 99 13.24 6.01 -6.31
C PRO A 99 12.97 4.58 -5.86
N PRO A 100 11.78 4.30 -5.28
CA PRO A 100 11.48 2.99 -4.69
C PRO A 100 11.21 1.93 -5.77
N PHE A 101 11.12 0.66 -5.35
CA PHE A 101 10.79 -0.47 -6.22
C PHE A 101 9.38 -0.40 -6.83
N TYR A 102 8.48 0.37 -6.23
CA TYR A 102 7.11 0.57 -6.72
C TYR A 102 6.99 1.86 -7.54
N SER A 103 6.16 1.81 -8.57
CA SER A 103 5.81 2.98 -9.38
C SER A 103 4.57 3.70 -8.84
N LYS A 104 3.75 2.98 -8.08
CA LYS A 104 2.50 3.50 -7.54
C LYS A 104 2.03 2.64 -6.36
N MET A 105 1.32 3.25 -5.41
CA MET A 105 0.55 2.53 -4.39
C MET A 105 -0.91 2.99 -4.45
N VAL A 106 -1.86 2.04 -4.35
CA VAL A 106 -3.30 2.31 -4.23
C VAL A 106 -3.80 1.62 -2.97
N LEU A 107 -4.05 2.41 -1.93
CA LEU A 107 -4.25 1.91 -0.58
C LEU A 107 -5.52 2.50 0.03
N MET A 108 -6.26 1.66 0.77
CA MET A 108 -7.40 2.12 1.54
C MET A 108 -6.99 2.39 2.99
N PHE A 109 -7.44 3.53 3.50
CA PHE A 109 -7.28 3.97 4.89
C PHE A 109 -8.63 4.30 5.52
N GLN A 110 -8.69 4.31 6.86
CA GLN A 110 -9.79 4.98 7.54
C GLN A 110 -9.83 6.46 7.13
N LYS A 111 -11.02 7.02 6.99
CA LYS A 111 -11.23 8.41 6.55
C LYS A 111 -10.42 9.42 7.36
N GLU A 112 -10.34 9.23 8.68
CA GLU A 112 -9.54 10.10 9.55
C GLU A 112 -8.04 10.03 9.20
N VAL A 113 -7.50 8.81 9.01
CA VAL A 113 -6.10 8.60 8.64
C VAL A 113 -5.82 9.19 7.26
N ALA A 114 -6.70 8.97 6.29
CA ALA A 114 -6.59 9.56 4.96
C ALA A 114 -6.56 11.08 5.02
N ASN A 115 -7.47 11.70 5.81
CA ASN A 115 -7.50 13.14 6.02
C ASN A 115 -6.20 13.68 6.61
N ARG A 116 -5.56 12.93 7.52
CA ARG A 116 -4.24 13.29 8.05
C ARG A 116 -3.15 13.18 7.00
N ILE A 117 -3.17 12.14 6.16
CA ILE A 117 -2.17 11.94 5.10
C ILE A 117 -2.19 13.09 4.09
N ILE A 118 -3.39 13.55 3.67
CA ILE A 118 -3.57 14.59 2.65
C ILE A 118 -3.65 16.02 3.22
N ALA A 119 -3.61 16.17 4.54
CA ALA A 119 -3.70 17.48 5.20
C ALA A 119 -2.59 18.42 4.72
N ARG A 120 -2.94 19.70 4.56
CA ARG A 120 -2.00 20.77 4.20
C ARG A 120 -1.49 21.49 5.45
N GLN A 121 -0.37 22.18 5.30
CA GLN A 121 0.15 23.06 6.36
C GLN A 121 -0.96 24.00 6.89
N ASN A 122 -0.95 24.26 8.18
CA ASN A 122 -1.94 25.04 8.91
C ASN A 122 -3.31 24.37 9.12
N GLN A 123 -3.52 23.16 8.66
CA GLN A 123 -4.71 22.39 9.02
C GLN A 123 -4.49 21.62 10.34
N LYS A 124 -5.53 21.50 11.17
CA LYS A 124 -5.47 20.79 12.47
C LYS A 124 -5.05 19.32 12.32
N SER A 125 -5.36 18.68 11.21
CA SER A 125 -5.01 17.30 10.90
C SER A 125 -3.58 17.14 10.35
N TYR A 126 -2.87 18.24 10.04
CA TYR A 126 -1.50 18.19 9.56
C TYR A 126 -0.58 17.60 10.62
N SER A 127 0.18 16.58 10.24
CA SER A 127 0.95 15.80 11.20
C SER A 127 2.16 15.13 10.51
N ARG A 128 2.97 14.43 11.28
CA ARG A 128 4.15 13.72 10.76
C ARG A 128 3.87 12.89 9.51
N ILE A 129 2.75 12.15 9.47
CA ILE A 129 2.41 11.33 8.30
C ILE A 129 2.13 12.19 7.05
N SER A 130 1.54 13.39 7.23
CA SER A 130 1.34 14.34 6.13
C SER A 130 2.68 14.76 5.51
N VAL A 131 3.63 15.16 6.37
CA VAL A 131 4.96 15.64 5.94
C VAL A 131 5.72 14.55 5.21
N ILE A 132 5.85 13.37 5.81
CA ILE A 132 6.63 12.25 5.24
C ILE A 132 6.02 11.79 3.91
N SER A 133 4.71 11.63 3.85
CA SER A 133 4.05 11.14 2.63
C SER A 133 4.16 12.13 1.49
N GLN A 134 3.92 13.41 1.75
CA GLN A 134 3.94 14.47 0.73
C GLN A 134 5.37 14.89 0.34
N ALA A 135 6.39 14.62 1.16
CA ALA A 135 7.79 14.83 0.78
C ALA A 135 8.28 13.88 -0.31
N ARG A 136 7.67 12.69 -0.43
CA ARG A 136 8.10 11.63 -1.34
C ARG A 136 7.08 11.23 -2.39
N CYS A 137 5.79 11.55 -2.18
CA CYS A 137 4.72 11.12 -3.08
C CYS A 137 3.79 12.28 -3.45
N GLU A 138 3.37 12.32 -4.70
CA GLU A 138 2.12 12.96 -5.09
C GLU A 138 0.97 12.07 -4.64
N ILE A 139 -0.04 12.65 -3.98
CA ILE A 139 -1.14 11.90 -3.37
C ILE A 139 -2.46 12.37 -3.96
N LYS A 140 -3.27 11.42 -4.45
CA LYS A 140 -4.60 11.68 -5.00
C LYS A 140 -5.66 10.88 -4.24
N VAL A 141 -6.78 11.52 -3.96
CA VAL A 141 -7.98 10.81 -3.47
C VAL A 141 -8.67 10.20 -4.68
N LEU A 142 -8.79 8.88 -4.71
CA LEU A 142 -9.48 8.16 -5.78
C LEU A 142 -10.96 7.98 -5.46
N LEU A 143 -11.28 7.61 -4.21
CA LEU A 143 -12.64 7.29 -3.81
C LEU A 143 -12.82 7.46 -2.29
N ASN A 144 -13.96 8.01 -1.89
CA ASN A 144 -14.47 7.91 -0.53
C ASN A 144 -15.45 6.73 -0.47
N ALA A 145 -15.11 5.73 0.33
CA ALA A 145 -15.86 4.48 0.46
C ALA A 145 -16.66 4.49 1.77
N PRO A 146 -17.98 4.71 1.72
CA PRO A 146 -18.80 4.67 2.93
C PRO A 146 -18.80 3.26 3.53
N SER A 147 -18.84 3.18 4.86
CA SER A 147 -18.80 1.89 5.58
C SER A 147 -19.92 0.92 5.17
N SER A 148 -21.02 1.45 4.62
CA SER A 148 -22.18 0.67 4.18
C SER A 148 -21.92 -0.27 2.99
N ILE A 149 -20.85 -0.05 2.21
CA ILE A 149 -20.54 -0.89 1.04
C ILE A 149 -19.72 -2.13 1.40
N PHE A 150 -19.26 -2.26 2.65
CA PHE A 150 -18.44 -3.37 3.10
C PHE A 150 -19.23 -4.42 3.88
N PHE A 151 -18.81 -5.67 3.75
CA PHE A 151 -19.32 -6.76 4.57
C PHE A 151 -18.15 -7.60 5.13
N PRO A 152 -18.06 -7.77 6.47
CA PRO A 152 -18.87 -7.12 7.49
C PRO A 152 -18.66 -5.60 7.49
N LYS A 153 -19.70 -4.84 7.88
CA LYS A 153 -19.66 -3.37 7.90
C LYS A 153 -18.64 -2.86 8.94
N PRO A 154 -17.62 -2.10 8.54
CA PRO A 154 -16.69 -1.49 9.48
C PRO A 154 -17.36 -0.33 10.26
N LYS A 155 -16.73 0.06 11.37
CA LYS A 155 -17.24 1.16 12.22
C LYS A 155 -17.09 2.55 11.60
N VAL A 156 -16.20 2.69 10.61
CA VAL A 156 -15.83 3.99 10.01
C VAL A 156 -15.73 3.88 8.49
N ASP A 157 -15.92 4.99 7.81
CA ASP A 157 -15.73 5.09 6.37
C ASP A 157 -14.26 4.93 6.00
N GLY A 158 -14.03 4.46 4.77
CA GLY A 158 -12.72 4.36 4.14
C GLY A 158 -12.49 5.46 3.11
N THR A 159 -11.23 5.69 2.79
CA THR A 159 -10.81 6.51 1.64
C THR A 159 -9.68 5.80 0.92
N ILE A 160 -9.78 5.67 -0.39
CA ILE A 160 -8.74 5.11 -1.25
C ILE A 160 -7.87 6.24 -1.75
N LEU A 161 -6.57 6.13 -1.45
CA LEU A 161 -5.55 7.07 -1.87
C LEU A 161 -4.60 6.41 -2.88
N GLU A 162 -4.23 7.15 -3.91
CA GLU A 162 -3.14 6.82 -4.83
C GLU A 162 -1.90 7.62 -4.42
N PHE A 163 -0.76 6.94 -4.36
CA PHE A 163 0.55 7.54 -4.12
C PHE A 163 1.44 7.28 -5.32
N SER A 164 1.97 8.34 -5.90
CA SER A 164 2.94 8.28 -7.01
C SER A 164 4.27 8.85 -6.51
N PRO A 165 5.37 8.06 -6.49
CA PRO A 165 6.69 8.55 -6.09
C PRO A 165 7.13 9.73 -6.93
N ILE A 166 7.70 10.76 -6.28
CA ILE A 166 8.26 11.94 -6.94
C ILE A 166 9.77 11.98 -6.76
N THR A 167 10.49 12.49 -7.73
CA THR A 167 11.96 12.66 -7.66
C THR A 167 12.37 14.04 -7.14
N LYS A 168 11.41 14.91 -6.89
CA LYS A 168 11.64 16.21 -6.25
C LYS A 168 12.12 15.96 -4.81
N TYR A 169 13.10 16.71 -4.35
CA TYR A 169 13.66 16.58 -2.99
C TYR A 169 14.40 15.26 -2.72
N LEU A 170 15.13 14.73 -3.71
CA LEU A 170 15.99 13.54 -3.54
C LEU A 170 17.06 13.76 -2.46
N ASP A 171 17.54 14.99 -2.27
CA ASP A 171 18.58 15.36 -1.31
C ASP A 171 18.09 15.39 0.15
N ILE A 172 16.79 15.27 0.39
CA ILE A 172 16.25 15.20 1.76
C ILE A 172 16.49 13.82 2.32
N ASP A 173 17.29 13.75 3.37
CA ASP A 173 17.37 12.55 4.21
C ASP A 173 16.04 12.35 4.95
N ILE A 174 15.22 11.46 4.42
CA ILE A 174 13.89 11.18 4.93
C ILE A 174 13.94 10.55 6.34
N SER A 175 15.02 9.83 6.67
CA SER A 175 15.21 9.22 7.99
C SER A 175 15.49 10.29 9.04
N ASN A 176 16.33 11.27 8.71
CA ASN A 176 16.56 12.42 9.56
C ASN A 176 15.31 13.29 9.72
N LEU A 177 14.57 13.53 8.63
CA LEU A 177 13.28 14.22 8.71
C LEU A 177 12.30 13.48 9.63
N GLN A 178 12.20 12.16 9.52
CA GLN A 178 11.37 11.34 10.39
C GLN A 178 11.78 11.45 11.86
N HIS A 179 13.09 11.47 12.13
CA HIS A 179 13.62 11.61 13.49
C HIS A 179 13.28 12.97 14.10
N LEU A 180 13.46 14.06 13.35
CA LEU A 180 13.10 15.40 13.79
C LEU A 180 11.60 15.51 14.12
N LEU A 181 10.74 14.96 13.27
CA LEU A 181 9.30 14.98 13.46
C LEU A 181 8.79 14.08 14.62
N ARG A 182 9.64 13.21 15.18
CA ARG A 182 9.32 12.46 16.42
C ARG A 182 9.52 13.27 17.69
N LYS A 183 10.37 14.31 17.63
CA LYS A 183 10.75 15.14 18.78
C LYS A 183 9.92 16.42 18.90
N SER A 184 9.18 16.77 17.86
CA SER A 184 8.26 17.91 17.80
C SER A 184 6.81 17.47 18.11
#